data_c8714044052c59603f8ef450c1c6cb7a
#
_entry.id   c8714044052c59603f8ef450c1c6cb7a
#
_cell.length_a   1.000
_cell.length_b   1.000
_cell.length_c   1.000
_cell.angle_alpha   90.00
_cell.angle_beta   90.00
_cell.angle_gamma   90.00
#
_symmetry.space_group_name_H-M   'P 1'
#
loop_
_entity.id
_entity.type
_entity.pdbx_description
1 polymer ?
#
loop_
_entity_poly.entity_id
_entity_poly.type
_entity_poly.pdbx_seq_one_letter_code
_entity_poly.pdbx_strand_id
1 'polypeptide(L)'
;MLSWVTSWFGSSKETNSSPPRSNVETVNSSLKTNSSPPRSNVESVKSSLKFDKPWRIMPWGNKDSLGEKLRNFKLCSSDVKFVRILVVGEVGAGKSSFINSVNNAFQERITCGALVDTTSGTSFTKIYKTHHIKGKDGSHLPFVFNDIMGLESADGQGAHVQDIITALKGFLEEGYKFNPATPVSEKDSNYKTNPKASDQTFCLVNVIAANKVSLMNQKLIQKMKRIREVASEYNLPQVIIVTKVDEACPLVKDDLRKVYTSKKIKVKMQECSNLLGIPLSHIFPVKNYHEEVDTNDDMDVLILKALEQIVHLASDALENQNPSENSE
;
A
#
# COMPACT_ATOMS: atom_id res chain seq x y z
N MET A 1 -25.02 28.70 36.77
CA MET A 1 -25.41 27.91 37.96
C MET A 1 -24.48 26.69 37.93
N LEU A 2 -23.36 26.79 38.67
CA LEU A 2 -23.06 26.16 39.95
C LEU A 2 -23.20 24.67 39.90
N SER A 3 -22.10 24.00 39.83
CA SER A 3 -21.18 23.46 40.84
C SER A 3 -21.53 22.01 41.20
N TRP A 4 -20.50 21.15 41.20
CA TRP A 4 -20.14 20.25 42.31
C TRP A 4 -18.74 19.68 42.10
N VAL A 5 -17.79 20.23 42.85
CA VAL A 5 -16.48 19.68 43.19
C VAL A 5 -16.61 19.10 44.58
N THR A 6 -16.04 17.91 44.85
CA THR A 6 -15.42 17.48 46.14
C THR A 6 -14.94 16.04 45.93
N SER A 7 -13.66 15.76 45.90
CA SER A 7 -12.72 15.54 47.04
C SER A 7 -12.93 14.18 47.74
N TRP A 8 -11.92 13.31 47.63
CA TRP A 8 -11.64 12.31 48.64
C TRP A 8 -10.13 12.15 48.81
N PHE A 9 -9.60 12.82 49.86
CA PHE A 9 -8.35 12.48 50.53
C PHE A 9 -8.67 11.52 51.67
N GLY A 10 -7.94 10.43 51.77
CA GLY A 10 -7.96 9.51 52.92
C GLY A 10 -6.55 9.15 53.31
N SER A 11 -6.12 9.74 54.41
CA SER A 11 -4.85 9.55 55.12
C SER A 11 -4.92 8.33 56.07
N SER A 12 -3.87 7.50 56.15
CA SER A 12 -3.56 6.70 57.38
C SER A 12 -2.10 6.24 57.35
N LYS A 13 -1.33 6.85 58.21
CA LYS A 13 -0.51 6.35 59.35
C LYS A 13 0.62 5.36 59.09
N GLU A 14 1.80 5.88 59.37
CA GLU A 14 3.07 5.22 59.62
C GLU A 14 2.99 4.19 60.77
N THR A 15 3.73 3.08 60.63
CA THR A 15 4.33 2.36 61.77
C THR A 15 5.75 1.94 61.41
N ASN A 16 6.69 2.45 62.20
CA ASN A 16 8.10 2.10 62.24
C ASN A 16 8.30 0.68 62.77
N SER A 17 9.15 -0.11 62.14
CA SER A 17 9.98 -1.11 62.82
C SER A 17 11.20 -1.46 61.99
N SER A 18 12.37 -1.17 62.47
CA SER A 18 13.67 -1.61 61.95
C SER A 18 14.00 -3.01 62.42
N PRO A 19 14.62 -3.85 61.60
CA PRO A 19 15.42 -4.98 62.09
C PRO A 19 16.90 -4.89 61.65
N PRO A 20 17.76 -5.81 62.13
CA PRO A 20 19.14 -5.53 62.48
C PRO A 20 20.14 -5.79 61.37
N ARG A 21 21.34 -5.23 61.58
CA ARG A 21 22.55 -5.37 60.75
C ARG A 21 23.07 -6.80 60.72
N SER A 22 23.44 -7.33 59.56
CA SER A 22 24.40 -8.43 59.42
C SER A 22 25.30 -8.20 58.21
N ASN A 23 26.58 -8.17 58.53
CA ASN A 23 27.82 -8.41 57.79
C ASN A 23 27.92 -8.24 56.29
N VAL A 24 28.80 -7.30 55.93
CA VAL A 24 29.39 -7.07 54.63
C VAL A 24 30.47 -8.11 54.34
N GLU A 25 30.28 -8.94 53.34
CA GLU A 25 31.38 -9.59 52.63
C GLU A 25 31.58 -8.92 51.28
N THR A 26 32.75 -8.34 51.11
CA THR A 26 33.23 -7.68 49.89
C THR A 26 33.60 -8.73 48.87
N VAL A 27 32.76 -8.94 47.85
CA VAL A 27 33.15 -9.73 46.68
C VAL A 27 33.44 -8.76 45.54
N ASN A 28 34.72 -8.69 45.19
CA ASN A 28 35.22 -8.04 43.96
C ASN A 28 34.60 -8.71 42.73
N SER A 29 33.64 -8.08 42.06
CA SER A 29 33.19 -8.47 40.77
C SER A 29 33.85 -7.59 39.68
N SER A 30 34.74 -8.19 38.97
CA SER A 30 35.38 -7.69 37.77
C SER A 30 34.38 -7.16 36.76
N LEU A 31 34.58 -5.91 36.34
CA LEU A 31 33.95 -5.23 35.21
C LEU A 31 34.05 -6.09 33.95
N LYS A 32 32.93 -6.66 33.51
CA LYS A 32 32.80 -7.16 32.15
C LYS A 32 32.65 -5.99 31.24
N THR A 33 33.70 -5.65 30.54
CA THR A 33 33.67 -4.75 29.38
C THR A 33 32.74 -5.33 28.32
N ASN A 34 31.65 -4.64 28.03
CA ASN A 34 30.80 -4.88 26.85
C ASN A 34 31.63 -4.58 25.59
N SER A 35 32.33 -5.58 25.07
CA SER A 35 32.95 -5.49 23.76
C SER A 35 31.85 -5.63 22.70
N SER A 36 31.63 -4.58 21.91
CA SER A 36 30.85 -4.62 20.68
C SER A 36 31.38 -5.76 19.78
N PRO A 37 30.51 -6.51 19.09
CA PRO A 37 30.98 -7.60 18.23
C PRO A 37 31.91 -7.05 17.15
N PRO A 38 32.95 -7.82 16.74
CA PRO A 38 33.96 -7.36 15.79
C PRO A 38 33.30 -7.01 14.45
N ARG A 39 33.66 -5.85 13.88
CA ARG A 39 33.14 -5.31 12.60
C ARG A 39 33.12 -6.31 11.45
N SER A 40 34.05 -7.27 11.41
CA SER A 40 34.16 -8.33 10.39
C SER A 40 32.92 -9.26 10.32
N ASN A 41 32.26 -9.56 11.46
CA ASN A 41 31.09 -10.43 11.47
C ASN A 41 29.84 -9.70 10.95
N VAL A 42 29.73 -8.39 11.14
CA VAL A 42 28.59 -7.59 10.67
C VAL A 42 28.63 -7.42 9.14
N GLU A 43 29.81 -7.23 8.56
CA GLU A 43 30.00 -7.12 7.11
C GLU A 43 29.75 -8.44 6.39
N SER A 44 30.20 -9.58 6.94
CA SER A 44 29.96 -10.89 6.34
C SER A 44 28.47 -11.26 6.35
N VAL A 45 27.73 -10.94 7.40
CA VAL A 45 26.28 -11.14 7.46
C VAL A 45 25.55 -10.22 6.48
N LYS A 46 25.95 -8.95 6.36
CA LYS A 46 25.38 -8.02 5.37
C LYS A 46 25.64 -8.47 3.93
N SER A 47 26.78 -9.08 3.61
CA SER A 47 27.09 -9.60 2.27
C SER A 47 26.23 -10.81 1.89
N SER A 48 25.84 -11.66 2.86
CA SER A 48 24.97 -12.82 2.62
C SER A 48 23.51 -12.43 2.31
N LEU A 49 23.08 -11.22 2.70
CA LEU A 49 21.71 -10.74 2.56
C LEU A 49 21.42 -10.01 1.24
N LYS A 50 22.43 -9.72 0.43
CA LYS A 50 22.30 -9.01 -0.83
C LYS A 50 22.85 -9.83 -2.02
N PHE A 51 22.39 -9.49 -3.22
CA PHE A 51 22.98 -9.90 -4.48
C PHE A 51 24.13 -8.94 -4.84
N ASP A 52 25.12 -9.42 -5.59
CA ASP A 52 26.24 -8.59 -6.07
C ASP A 52 25.77 -7.53 -7.08
N LYS A 53 24.77 -7.86 -7.87
CA LYS A 53 24.13 -6.96 -8.85
C LYS A 53 22.61 -6.90 -8.63
N PRO A 54 21.96 -5.75 -8.92
CA PRO A 54 20.52 -5.68 -8.87
C PRO A 54 19.90 -6.62 -9.91
N TRP A 55 18.90 -7.40 -9.49
CA TRP A 55 18.18 -8.33 -10.37
C TRP A 55 17.10 -7.63 -11.23
N ARG A 56 16.85 -6.35 -10.98
CA ARG A 56 16.05 -5.45 -11.81
C ARG A 56 16.74 -4.08 -11.81
N ILE A 57 16.90 -3.49 -13.00
CA ILE A 57 17.51 -2.17 -13.16
C ILE A 57 16.44 -1.10 -12.91
N MET A 58 16.78 -0.10 -12.12
CA MET A 58 15.95 1.07 -11.83
C MET A 58 16.64 2.34 -12.37
N PRO A 59 15.86 3.26 -12.95
CA PRO A 59 16.39 4.52 -13.49
C PRO A 59 16.57 5.57 -12.38
N TRP A 60 17.39 5.24 -11.36
CA TRP A 60 17.68 6.15 -10.26
C TRP A 60 18.17 7.51 -10.79
N GLY A 61 17.64 8.59 -10.24
CA GLY A 61 17.94 9.96 -10.70
C GLY A 61 17.12 10.44 -11.90
N ASN A 62 16.25 9.62 -12.49
CA ASN A 62 15.42 9.97 -13.66
C ASN A 62 13.95 10.25 -13.29
N LYS A 63 13.67 10.75 -12.09
CA LYS A 63 12.33 11.11 -11.62
C LYS A 63 11.58 12.00 -12.60
N ASP A 64 12.23 13.09 -13.04
CA ASP A 64 11.62 14.09 -13.92
C ASP A 64 11.20 13.50 -15.26
N SER A 65 12.07 12.69 -15.86
CA SER A 65 11.77 11.99 -17.12
C SER A 65 10.59 11.02 -17.00
N LEU A 66 10.51 10.28 -15.88
CA LEU A 66 9.36 9.39 -15.59
C LEU A 66 8.07 10.20 -15.40
N GLY A 67 8.15 11.28 -14.63
CA GLY A 67 7.02 12.18 -14.40
C GLY A 67 6.53 12.83 -15.68
N GLU A 68 7.43 13.28 -16.55
CA GLU A 68 7.11 13.90 -17.83
C GLU A 68 6.43 12.91 -18.79
N LYS A 69 6.94 11.68 -18.90
CA LYS A 69 6.31 10.63 -19.71
C LYS A 69 4.87 10.37 -19.27
N LEU A 70 4.62 10.29 -17.97
CA LEU A 70 3.28 10.06 -17.43
C LEU A 70 2.35 11.27 -17.57
N ARG A 71 2.86 12.51 -17.47
CA ARG A 71 2.08 13.73 -17.75
C ARG A 71 1.67 13.81 -19.22
N ASN A 72 2.56 13.41 -20.13
CA ASN A 72 2.34 13.43 -21.57
C ASN A 72 1.66 12.15 -22.10
N PHE A 73 1.29 11.23 -21.21
CA PHE A 73 0.62 9.99 -21.59
C PHE A 73 -0.74 10.30 -22.21
N LYS A 74 -1.00 9.71 -23.38
CA LYS A 74 -2.25 9.88 -24.13
C LYS A 74 -2.97 8.54 -24.19
N LEU A 75 -4.27 8.59 -23.95
CA LEU A 75 -5.14 7.42 -24.13
C LEU A 75 -5.46 7.25 -25.60
N CYS A 76 -5.54 6.01 -26.05
CA CYS A 76 -5.85 5.64 -27.42
C CYS A 76 -7.36 5.69 -27.75
N SER A 77 -8.21 6.04 -26.78
CA SER A 77 -9.67 6.12 -26.96
C SER A 77 -10.18 7.54 -26.71
N SER A 78 -11.07 8.03 -27.59
CA SER A 78 -11.77 9.31 -27.43
C SER A 78 -12.88 9.27 -26.37
N ASP A 79 -13.43 8.08 -26.10
CA ASP A 79 -14.61 7.88 -25.26
C ASP A 79 -14.27 7.79 -23.77
N VAL A 80 -13.00 7.49 -23.43
CA VAL A 80 -12.51 7.35 -22.07
C VAL A 80 -11.51 8.47 -21.77
N LYS A 81 -11.89 9.37 -20.85
CA LYS A 81 -11.02 10.48 -20.44
C LYS A 81 -9.95 10.08 -19.44
N PHE A 82 -10.17 9.01 -18.69
CA PHE A 82 -9.27 8.52 -17.65
C PHE A 82 -9.27 7.00 -17.62
N VAL A 83 -8.11 6.37 -17.54
CA VAL A 83 -8.04 4.97 -17.13
C VAL A 83 -8.28 4.86 -15.64
N ARG A 84 -9.22 4.01 -15.26
CA ARG A 84 -9.60 3.76 -13.88
C ARG A 84 -8.83 2.58 -13.32
N ILE A 85 -8.16 2.80 -12.20
CA ILE A 85 -7.32 1.84 -11.49
C ILE A 85 -7.97 1.53 -10.15
N LEU A 86 -8.39 0.28 -9.95
CA LEU A 86 -8.98 -0.15 -8.67
C LEU A 86 -7.89 -0.66 -7.73
N VAL A 87 -7.84 -0.11 -6.51
CA VAL A 87 -6.82 -0.47 -5.51
C VAL A 87 -7.44 -1.32 -4.42
N VAL A 88 -6.98 -2.57 -4.26
CA VAL A 88 -7.47 -3.54 -3.29
C VAL A 88 -6.35 -4.04 -2.38
N GLY A 89 -6.69 -4.56 -1.19
CA GLY A 89 -5.73 -5.13 -0.25
C GLY A 89 -6.22 -5.05 1.19
N GLU A 90 -5.46 -5.66 2.09
CA GLU A 90 -5.75 -5.71 3.53
C GLU A 90 -5.84 -4.31 4.14
N VAL A 91 -6.59 -4.19 5.25
CA VAL A 91 -6.53 -3.00 6.12
C VAL A 91 -5.09 -2.75 6.56
N GLY A 92 -4.63 -1.49 6.46
CA GLY A 92 -3.26 -1.11 6.80
C GLY A 92 -2.17 -1.58 5.81
N ALA A 93 -2.53 -2.13 4.64
CA ALA A 93 -1.56 -2.48 3.60
C ALA A 93 -0.93 -1.27 2.90
N GLY A 94 -1.46 -0.06 3.07
CA GLY A 94 -0.94 1.18 2.50
C GLY A 94 -1.56 1.58 1.16
N LYS A 95 -2.84 1.21 0.90
CA LYS A 95 -3.61 1.58 -0.30
C LYS A 95 -3.72 3.10 -0.48
N SER A 96 -4.36 3.76 0.45
CA SER A 96 -4.55 5.22 0.45
C SER A 96 -3.21 5.96 0.51
N SER A 97 -2.23 5.41 1.25
CA SER A 97 -0.86 5.95 1.26
C SER A 97 -0.18 5.86 -0.10
N PHE A 98 -0.40 4.79 -0.87
CA PHE A 98 0.14 4.66 -2.23
C PHE A 98 -0.48 5.70 -3.16
N ILE A 99 -1.80 5.91 -3.12
CA ILE A 99 -2.49 6.93 -3.90
C ILE A 99 -1.96 8.34 -3.56
N ASN A 100 -1.81 8.64 -2.27
CA ASN A 100 -1.21 9.90 -1.82
C ASN A 100 0.24 10.04 -2.30
N SER A 101 1.02 8.97 -2.24
CA SER A 101 2.42 8.97 -2.67
C SER A 101 2.56 9.22 -4.17
N VAL A 102 1.66 8.66 -4.99
CA VAL A 102 1.58 8.98 -6.42
C VAL A 102 1.30 10.48 -6.60
N ASN A 103 0.30 11.02 -5.90
CA ASN A 103 -0.03 12.44 -6.01
C ASN A 103 1.13 13.34 -5.53
N ASN A 104 1.83 12.95 -4.45
CA ASN A 104 3.00 13.67 -3.93
C ASN A 104 4.12 13.76 -4.96
N ALA A 105 4.42 12.66 -5.66
CA ALA A 105 5.45 12.61 -6.70
C ALA A 105 5.17 13.59 -7.86
N PHE A 106 3.90 13.81 -8.22
CA PHE A 106 3.51 14.78 -9.26
C PHE A 106 3.38 16.21 -8.76
N GLN A 107 2.95 16.39 -7.50
CA GLN A 107 2.81 17.72 -6.87
C GLN A 107 4.15 18.23 -6.33
N GLU A 108 5.17 17.37 -6.19
CA GLU A 108 6.47 17.65 -5.57
C GLU A 108 6.34 18.27 -4.16
N ARG A 109 5.32 17.87 -3.45
CA ARG A 109 5.04 18.21 -2.04
C ARG A 109 4.17 17.14 -1.40
N ILE A 110 4.20 17.08 -0.09
CA ILE A 110 3.32 16.17 0.65
C ILE A 110 1.86 16.65 0.60
N THR A 111 0.97 15.75 0.23
CA THR A 111 -0.48 15.98 0.12
C THR A 111 -1.26 14.91 0.89
N CYS A 112 -2.49 15.23 1.31
CA CYS A 112 -3.37 14.35 2.07
C CYS A 112 -4.75 14.27 1.36
N GLY A 113 -4.78 13.70 0.16
CA GLY A 113 -6.02 13.57 -0.63
C GLY A 113 -6.86 12.34 -0.27
N ALA A 114 -6.21 11.21 0.01
CA ALA A 114 -6.84 9.99 0.50
C ALA A 114 -6.63 9.85 2.01
N LEU A 115 -7.69 9.40 2.71
CA LEU A 115 -7.60 9.20 4.17
C LEU A 115 -6.68 8.01 4.47
N VAL A 116 -5.71 8.23 5.34
CA VAL A 116 -4.72 7.23 5.74
C VAL A 116 -4.99 6.76 7.17
N ASP A 117 -4.97 5.44 7.36
CA ASP A 117 -5.04 4.82 8.68
C ASP A 117 -3.67 4.88 9.36
N THR A 118 -3.61 5.45 10.56
CA THR A 118 -2.35 5.57 11.31
C THR A 118 -2.21 4.60 12.49
N THR A 119 -3.29 4.13 13.12
CA THR A 119 -3.14 3.37 14.38
C THR A 119 -4.30 2.47 14.82
N SER A 120 -5.50 2.55 14.23
CA SER A 120 -6.70 1.98 14.87
C SER A 120 -7.02 0.52 14.50
N GLY A 121 -6.28 -0.07 13.57
CA GLY A 121 -6.56 -1.46 13.11
C GLY A 121 -7.89 -1.64 12.37
N THR A 122 -8.68 -0.56 12.20
CA THR A 122 -9.91 -0.56 11.40
C THR A 122 -9.73 0.28 10.15
N SER A 123 -10.42 -0.05 9.05
CA SER A 123 -10.33 0.73 7.82
C SER A 123 -10.91 2.13 7.99
N PHE A 124 -10.13 3.17 7.66
CA PHE A 124 -10.63 4.55 7.57
C PHE A 124 -11.41 4.80 6.29
N THR A 125 -11.06 4.13 5.20
CA THR A 125 -11.79 4.21 3.94
C THR A 125 -13.08 3.42 4.08
N LYS A 126 -14.18 4.13 4.34
CA LYS A 126 -15.52 3.55 4.45
C LYS A 126 -16.41 3.85 3.25
N ILE A 127 -15.91 4.65 2.32
CA ILE A 127 -16.66 5.17 1.16
C ILE A 127 -15.86 4.87 -0.10
N TYR A 128 -16.53 4.38 -1.13
CA TYR A 128 -15.98 4.25 -2.47
C TYR A 128 -15.69 5.63 -3.06
N LYS A 129 -14.44 5.91 -3.36
CA LYS A 129 -13.99 7.24 -3.78
C LYS A 129 -13.01 7.19 -4.94
N THR A 130 -13.22 8.07 -5.92
CA THR A 130 -12.31 8.31 -7.02
C THR A 130 -11.32 9.42 -6.68
N HIS A 131 -10.03 9.14 -6.83
CA HIS A 131 -8.94 10.10 -6.63
C HIS A 131 -8.33 10.46 -7.98
N HIS A 132 -8.49 11.72 -8.38
CA HIS A 132 -7.80 12.29 -9.53
C HIS A 132 -6.40 12.70 -9.12
N ILE A 133 -5.40 12.27 -9.90
CA ILE A 133 -4.03 12.71 -9.73
C ILE A 133 -3.83 14.03 -10.46
N LYS A 134 -3.16 14.97 -9.81
CA LYS A 134 -2.96 16.33 -10.32
C LYS A 134 -1.50 16.61 -10.63
N GLY A 135 -1.25 17.29 -11.75
CA GLY A 135 0.03 17.90 -12.03
C GLY A 135 0.28 19.14 -11.15
N LYS A 136 1.50 19.68 -11.16
CA LYS A 136 1.87 20.92 -10.46
C LYS A 136 1.01 22.13 -10.88
N ASP A 137 0.62 22.16 -12.14
CA ASP A 137 -0.24 23.19 -12.75
C ASP A 137 -1.72 23.03 -12.39
N GLY A 138 -2.07 22.03 -11.58
CA GLY A 138 -3.43 21.71 -11.18
C GLY A 138 -4.23 20.92 -12.23
N SER A 139 -3.66 20.63 -13.41
CA SER A 139 -4.27 19.77 -14.43
C SER A 139 -4.48 18.35 -13.92
N HIS A 140 -5.52 17.67 -14.39
CA HIS A 140 -5.75 16.28 -14.07
C HIS A 140 -5.01 15.38 -15.07
N LEU A 141 -4.32 14.37 -14.54
CA LEU A 141 -3.66 13.36 -15.35
C LEU A 141 -4.67 12.34 -15.90
N PRO A 142 -4.38 11.64 -17.01
CA PRO A 142 -5.35 10.78 -17.70
C PRO A 142 -5.55 9.42 -17.01
N PHE A 143 -5.40 9.36 -15.69
CA PHE A 143 -5.66 8.18 -14.86
C PHE A 143 -6.21 8.57 -13.49
N VAL A 144 -7.06 7.72 -12.94
CA VAL A 144 -7.68 7.89 -11.64
C VAL A 144 -7.58 6.62 -10.82
N PHE A 145 -7.53 6.79 -9.50
CA PHE A 145 -7.55 5.67 -8.57
C PHE A 145 -8.87 5.59 -7.84
N ASN A 146 -9.43 4.39 -7.75
CA ASN A 146 -10.54 4.12 -6.87
C ASN A 146 -10.02 3.47 -5.59
N ASP A 147 -10.18 4.19 -4.47
CA ASP A 147 -9.88 3.69 -3.14
C ASP A 147 -11.12 3.03 -2.55
N ILE A 148 -10.91 1.87 -1.94
CA ILE A 148 -11.95 1.06 -1.33
C ILE A 148 -11.60 0.69 0.11
N MET A 149 -12.61 0.32 0.88
CA MET A 149 -12.43 -0.24 2.19
C MET A 149 -11.48 -1.45 2.16
N GLY A 150 -10.59 -1.58 3.15
CA GLY A 150 -9.65 -2.69 3.23
C GLY A 150 -10.37 -4.02 3.44
N LEU A 151 -9.75 -5.08 2.90
CA LEU A 151 -10.15 -6.45 3.19
C LEU A 151 -9.72 -6.85 4.61
N GLU A 152 -10.53 -7.67 5.26
CA GLU A 152 -10.22 -8.29 6.54
C GLU A 152 -10.49 -9.79 6.51
N SER A 153 -9.80 -10.54 7.38
CA SER A 153 -9.92 -12.00 7.44
C SER A 153 -11.23 -12.47 8.09
N ALA A 154 -11.74 -11.69 9.05
CA ALA A 154 -12.98 -12.02 9.73
C ALA A 154 -14.18 -11.77 8.84
N ASP A 155 -15.21 -12.61 9.00
CA ASP A 155 -16.46 -12.45 8.30
C ASP A 155 -17.24 -11.28 8.92
N GLY A 156 -17.93 -10.49 8.09
CA GLY A 156 -18.63 -9.28 8.53
C GLY A 156 -17.69 -8.12 8.88
N GLN A 157 -16.40 -8.18 8.49
CA GLN A 157 -15.43 -7.10 8.65
C GLN A 157 -14.75 -6.79 7.31
N GLY A 158 -14.33 -5.53 7.15
CA GLY A 158 -13.71 -5.06 5.91
C GLY A 158 -14.68 -4.99 4.74
N ALA A 159 -14.17 -4.75 3.54
CA ALA A 159 -14.99 -4.71 2.33
C ALA A 159 -15.51 -6.10 1.96
N HIS A 160 -16.76 -6.16 1.53
CA HIS A 160 -17.33 -7.37 0.98
C HIS A 160 -16.73 -7.66 -0.40
N VAL A 161 -16.36 -8.91 -0.68
CA VAL A 161 -15.77 -9.29 -1.98
C VAL A 161 -16.69 -8.94 -3.15
N GLN A 162 -18.02 -9.09 -2.94
CA GLN A 162 -19.01 -8.75 -3.98
C GLN A 162 -19.02 -7.25 -4.31
N ASP A 163 -18.86 -6.35 -3.33
CA ASP A 163 -18.75 -4.91 -3.58
C ASP A 163 -17.54 -4.57 -4.43
N ILE A 164 -16.40 -5.24 -4.17
CA ILE A 164 -15.18 -5.06 -4.96
C ILE A 164 -15.39 -5.53 -6.39
N ILE A 165 -16.05 -6.67 -6.58
CA ILE A 165 -16.40 -7.19 -7.91
C ILE A 165 -17.36 -6.24 -8.63
N THR A 166 -18.33 -5.67 -7.91
CA THR A 166 -19.27 -4.69 -8.45
C THR A 166 -18.56 -3.41 -8.87
N ALA A 167 -17.60 -2.91 -8.06
CA ALA A 167 -16.73 -1.78 -8.40
C ALA A 167 -15.85 -2.07 -9.62
N LEU A 168 -15.25 -3.26 -9.70
CA LEU A 168 -14.41 -3.69 -10.80
C LEU A 168 -15.15 -3.65 -12.14
N LYS A 169 -16.43 -4.04 -12.15
CA LYS A 169 -17.30 -4.03 -13.32
C LYS A 169 -17.90 -2.65 -13.65
N GLY A 170 -17.70 -1.65 -12.79
CA GLY A 170 -18.23 -0.29 -12.98
C GLY A 170 -19.66 -0.08 -12.48
N PHE A 171 -20.27 -1.07 -11.82
CA PHE A 171 -21.64 -0.98 -11.30
C PHE A 171 -21.75 -0.26 -9.95
N LEU A 172 -20.64 0.14 -9.32
CA LEU A 172 -20.66 0.80 -8.02
C LEU A 172 -20.63 2.33 -8.18
N GLU A 173 -21.60 3.03 -7.57
CA GLU A 173 -21.66 4.50 -7.60
C GLU A 173 -20.62 5.14 -6.67
N GLU A 174 -20.08 6.28 -7.10
CA GLU A 174 -19.24 7.15 -6.28
C GLU A 174 -19.97 7.53 -4.99
N GLY A 175 -19.27 7.45 -3.85
CA GLY A 175 -19.86 7.75 -2.55
C GLY A 175 -20.55 6.56 -1.86
N TYR A 176 -20.59 5.38 -2.47
CA TYR A 176 -21.10 4.17 -1.81
C TYR A 176 -20.40 3.95 -0.47
N LYS A 177 -21.20 3.74 0.59
CA LYS A 177 -20.70 3.39 1.93
C LYS A 177 -20.64 1.88 2.07
N PHE A 178 -19.44 1.35 2.20
CA PHE A 178 -19.23 -0.09 2.39
C PHE A 178 -19.92 -0.60 3.66
N ASN A 179 -20.70 -1.65 3.51
CA ASN A 179 -21.34 -2.36 4.62
C ASN A 179 -20.73 -3.78 4.72
N PRO A 180 -19.92 -4.06 5.76
CA PRO A 180 -19.31 -5.40 5.91
C PRO A 180 -20.30 -6.55 6.04
N ALA A 181 -21.52 -6.29 6.50
CA ALA A 181 -22.54 -7.32 6.71
C ALA A 181 -23.32 -7.67 5.45
N THR A 182 -23.51 -6.69 4.54
CA THR A 182 -24.38 -6.88 3.36
C THR A 182 -23.80 -6.15 2.18
N PRO A 183 -23.47 -6.81 1.06
CA PRO A 183 -22.99 -6.17 -0.14
C PRO A 183 -24.10 -5.37 -0.83
N VAL A 184 -23.69 -4.44 -1.71
CA VAL A 184 -24.60 -3.71 -2.59
C VAL A 184 -25.40 -4.68 -3.45
N SER A 185 -26.66 -4.40 -3.63
CA SER A 185 -27.58 -5.14 -4.51
C SER A 185 -28.06 -4.27 -5.66
N GLU A 186 -28.58 -4.89 -6.72
CA GLU A 186 -29.14 -4.18 -7.89
C GLU A 186 -30.31 -3.23 -7.55
N LYS A 187 -30.91 -3.40 -6.37
CA LYS A 187 -32.01 -2.57 -5.88
C LYS A 187 -31.55 -1.34 -5.10
N ASP A 188 -30.26 -1.27 -4.77
CA ASP A 188 -29.71 -0.16 -4.01
C ASP A 188 -29.48 1.07 -4.91
N SER A 189 -29.72 2.24 -4.36
CA SER A 189 -29.52 3.53 -5.07
C SER A 189 -28.08 3.77 -5.49
N ASN A 190 -27.12 3.07 -4.89
CA ASN A 190 -25.69 3.12 -5.21
C ASN A 190 -25.26 2.06 -6.24
N TYR A 191 -26.21 1.35 -6.86
CA TYR A 191 -25.94 0.41 -7.93
C TYR A 191 -26.26 1.04 -9.28
N LYS A 192 -25.28 1.13 -10.16
CA LYS A 192 -25.46 1.59 -11.56
C LYS A 192 -26.08 0.48 -12.39
N THR A 193 -27.21 0.74 -13.00
CA THR A 193 -27.84 -0.24 -13.90
C THR A 193 -27.18 -0.33 -15.27
N ASN A 194 -26.60 0.80 -15.76
CA ASN A 194 -25.97 0.90 -17.08
C ASN A 194 -24.62 1.62 -16.95
N PRO A 195 -23.54 0.93 -16.54
CA PRO A 195 -22.22 1.54 -16.45
C PRO A 195 -21.67 1.86 -17.82
N LYS A 196 -21.04 3.03 -17.95
CA LYS A 196 -20.31 3.44 -19.15
C LYS A 196 -18.94 2.79 -19.17
N ALA A 197 -18.26 2.78 -20.32
CA ALA A 197 -16.87 2.34 -20.41
C ALA A 197 -15.96 3.07 -19.41
N SER A 198 -16.17 4.39 -19.20
CA SER A 198 -15.43 5.20 -18.22
C SER A 198 -15.67 4.83 -16.75
N ASP A 199 -16.71 4.04 -16.44
CA ASP A 199 -16.99 3.56 -15.09
C ASP A 199 -16.25 2.27 -14.76
N GLN A 200 -15.82 1.52 -15.77
CA GLN A 200 -15.15 0.23 -15.62
C GLN A 200 -13.70 0.38 -15.17
N THR A 201 -13.20 -0.63 -14.48
CA THR A 201 -11.79 -0.72 -14.09
C THR A 201 -10.95 -1.25 -15.27
N PHE A 202 -9.79 -0.63 -15.52
CA PHE A 202 -8.85 -1.06 -16.57
C PHE A 202 -7.60 -1.73 -16.01
N CYS A 203 -7.32 -1.60 -14.72
CA CYS A 203 -6.25 -2.33 -14.03
C CYS A 203 -6.62 -2.56 -12.56
N LEU A 204 -6.40 -3.78 -12.07
CA LEU A 204 -6.52 -4.13 -10.67
C LEU A 204 -5.15 -4.06 -10.00
N VAL A 205 -5.01 -3.22 -8.97
CA VAL A 205 -3.79 -3.09 -8.17
C VAL A 205 -4.00 -3.72 -6.80
N ASN A 206 -3.31 -4.82 -6.55
CA ASN A 206 -3.28 -5.50 -5.26
C ASN A 206 -2.18 -4.89 -4.40
N VAL A 207 -2.50 -4.31 -3.25
CA VAL A 207 -1.52 -3.74 -2.31
C VAL A 207 -1.28 -4.71 -1.16
N ILE A 208 -0.02 -5.12 -1.00
CA ILE A 208 0.42 -6.08 0.02
C ILE A 208 1.61 -5.48 0.80
N ALA A 209 1.53 -5.50 2.13
CA ALA A 209 2.62 -5.04 2.98
C ALA A 209 3.72 -6.12 3.07
N ALA A 210 4.96 -5.80 2.69
CA ALA A 210 6.11 -6.71 2.68
C ALA A 210 6.39 -7.35 4.05
N ASN A 211 6.16 -6.60 5.12
CA ASN A 211 6.36 -7.07 6.50
C ASN A 211 5.28 -8.05 6.96
N LYS A 212 4.12 -8.12 6.27
CA LYS A 212 2.98 -8.98 6.64
C LYS A 212 2.75 -10.16 5.71
N VAL A 213 3.30 -10.19 4.50
CA VAL A 213 2.96 -11.19 3.47
C VAL A 213 3.08 -12.63 3.93
N SER A 214 4.12 -12.99 4.71
CA SER A 214 4.30 -14.37 5.24
C SER A 214 3.32 -14.73 6.37
N LEU A 215 2.59 -13.74 6.90
CA LEU A 215 1.66 -13.90 8.02
C LEU A 215 0.20 -13.77 7.58
N MET A 216 -0.05 -13.62 6.28
CA MET A 216 -1.40 -13.41 5.76
C MET A 216 -2.30 -14.60 6.06
N ASN A 217 -3.50 -14.30 6.57
CA ASN A 217 -4.52 -15.31 6.89
C ASN A 217 -5.07 -15.97 5.62
N GLN A 218 -5.32 -17.28 5.66
CA GLN A 218 -5.86 -18.06 4.53
C GLN A 218 -7.20 -17.51 4.01
N LYS A 219 -8.12 -17.09 4.90
CA LYS A 219 -9.40 -16.49 4.48
C LYS A 219 -9.18 -15.20 3.68
N LEU A 220 -8.23 -14.36 4.10
CA LEU A 220 -7.89 -13.14 3.38
C LEU A 220 -7.30 -13.46 1.99
N ILE A 221 -6.40 -14.44 1.92
CA ILE A 221 -5.82 -14.92 0.66
C ILE A 221 -6.92 -15.43 -0.28
N GLN A 222 -7.89 -16.19 0.24
CA GLN A 222 -9.03 -16.70 -0.54
C GLN A 222 -9.90 -15.55 -1.08
N LYS A 223 -10.18 -14.51 -0.27
CA LYS A 223 -10.89 -13.31 -0.72
C LYS A 223 -10.14 -12.61 -1.87
N MET A 224 -8.82 -12.43 -1.74
CA MET A 224 -8.01 -11.80 -2.80
C MET A 224 -7.95 -12.67 -4.07
N LYS A 225 -7.83 -14.01 -3.93
CA LYS A 225 -7.87 -14.92 -5.07
C LYS A 225 -9.20 -14.86 -5.82
N ARG A 226 -10.33 -14.78 -5.11
CA ARG A 226 -11.65 -14.64 -5.75
C ARG A 226 -11.76 -13.36 -6.57
N ILE A 227 -11.28 -12.24 -6.05
CA ILE A 227 -11.25 -10.97 -6.79
C ILE A 227 -10.34 -11.09 -8.02
N ARG A 228 -9.17 -11.69 -7.85
CA ARG A 228 -8.20 -11.96 -8.92
C ARG A 228 -8.79 -12.82 -10.04
N GLU A 229 -9.53 -13.89 -9.70
CA GLU A 229 -10.18 -14.79 -10.65
C GLU A 229 -11.17 -14.03 -11.52
N VAL A 230 -12.06 -13.25 -10.88
CA VAL A 230 -13.02 -12.41 -11.62
C VAL A 230 -12.31 -11.40 -12.51
N ALA A 231 -11.27 -10.72 -12.01
CA ALA A 231 -10.49 -9.79 -12.84
C ALA A 231 -9.90 -10.51 -14.08
N SER A 232 -9.47 -11.77 -13.93
CA SER A 232 -8.97 -12.58 -15.05
C SER A 232 -10.06 -12.99 -16.03
N GLU A 233 -11.27 -13.29 -15.57
CA GLU A 233 -12.44 -13.56 -16.41
C GLU A 233 -12.78 -12.37 -17.33
N TYR A 234 -12.49 -11.15 -16.88
CA TYR A 234 -12.67 -9.89 -17.63
C TYR A 234 -11.40 -9.44 -18.37
N ASN A 235 -10.37 -10.29 -18.47
CA ASN A 235 -9.08 -9.97 -19.08
C ASN A 235 -8.42 -8.70 -18.52
N LEU A 236 -8.70 -8.35 -17.25
CA LEU A 236 -8.12 -7.17 -16.64
C LEU A 236 -6.68 -7.44 -16.20
N PRO A 237 -5.73 -6.58 -16.59
CA PRO A 237 -4.36 -6.67 -16.09
C PRO A 237 -4.32 -6.46 -14.59
N GLN A 238 -3.39 -7.17 -13.96
CA GLN A 238 -3.26 -7.19 -12.51
C GLN A 238 -1.82 -6.93 -12.10
N VAL A 239 -1.65 -6.06 -11.11
CA VAL A 239 -0.37 -5.65 -10.57
C VAL A 239 -0.38 -5.84 -9.05
N ILE A 240 0.78 -6.13 -8.46
CA ILE A 240 0.98 -6.09 -7.02
C ILE A 240 1.93 -4.93 -6.69
N ILE A 241 1.49 -4.06 -5.79
CA ILE A 241 2.34 -3.07 -5.12
C ILE A 241 2.72 -3.64 -3.76
N VAL A 242 4.02 -3.88 -3.57
CA VAL A 242 4.58 -4.37 -2.32
C VAL A 242 5.08 -3.18 -1.52
N THR A 243 4.31 -2.78 -0.51
CA THR A 243 4.59 -1.62 0.35
C THR A 243 5.45 -1.97 1.56
N LYS A 244 5.89 -0.98 2.33
CA LYS A 244 6.63 -1.16 3.60
C LYS A 244 7.89 -1.99 3.45
N VAL A 245 8.58 -1.81 2.33
CA VAL A 245 9.82 -2.54 2.03
C VAL A 245 10.96 -2.19 3.00
N ASP A 246 10.97 -0.98 3.50
CA ASP A 246 11.84 -0.45 4.54
C ASP A 246 11.60 -1.11 5.90
N GLU A 247 10.34 -1.31 6.29
CA GLU A 247 9.99 -2.06 7.51
C GLU A 247 10.35 -3.56 7.38
N ALA A 248 10.25 -4.11 6.17
CA ALA A 248 10.53 -5.52 5.93
C ALA A 248 12.03 -5.85 5.89
N CYS A 249 12.90 -4.91 5.52
CA CYS A 249 14.31 -5.17 5.27
C CYS A 249 15.23 -4.05 5.79
N PRO A 250 16.08 -4.29 6.80
CA PRO A 250 17.02 -3.29 7.31
C PRO A 250 17.94 -2.70 6.24
N LEU A 251 18.40 -3.53 5.28
CA LEU A 251 19.24 -3.06 4.18
C LEU A 251 18.54 -1.99 3.33
N VAL A 252 17.23 -2.13 3.12
CA VAL A 252 16.40 -1.20 2.34
C VAL A 252 15.99 0.00 3.19
N LYS A 253 15.83 -0.19 4.51
CA LYS A 253 15.61 0.90 5.46
C LYS A 253 16.78 1.88 5.47
N ASP A 254 18.01 1.34 5.48
CA ASP A 254 19.24 2.15 5.46
C ASP A 254 19.46 2.84 4.10
N ASP A 255 19.08 2.18 2.99
CA ASP A 255 19.30 2.67 1.63
C ASP A 255 18.25 2.07 0.67
N LEU A 256 17.28 2.87 0.25
CA LEU A 256 16.16 2.45 -0.61
C LEU A 256 16.63 1.93 -1.98
N ARG A 257 17.76 2.44 -2.50
CA ARG A 257 18.35 1.98 -3.77
C ARG A 257 18.76 0.51 -3.75
N LYS A 258 18.89 -0.09 -2.57
CA LYS A 258 19.19 -1.52 -2.41
C LYS A 258 17.98 -2.44 -2.54
N VAL A 259 16.79 -1.92 -2.81
CA VAL A 259 15.55 -2.71 -2.91
C VAL A 259 15.69 -3.88 -3.88
N TYR A 260 16.32 -3.67 -5.04
CA TYR A 260 16.54 -4.71 -6.05
C TYR A 260 17.86 -5.49 -5.91
N THR A 261 18.68 -5.20 -4.89
CA THR A 261 19.80 -6.06 -4.49
C THR A 261 19.46 -6.90 -3.26
N SER A 262 18.39 -6.58 -2.54
CA SER A 262 17.97 -7.30 -1.34
C SER A 262 17.39 -8.68 -1.68
N LYS A 263 18.03 -9.76 -1.20
CA LYS A 263 17.48 -11.12 -1.27
C LYS A 263 16.17 -11.23 -0.52
N LYS A 264 16.02 -10.52 0.62
CA LYS A 264 14.81 -10.52 1.44
C LYS A 264 13.61 -9.94 0.69
N ILE A 265 13.78 -8.81 0.03
CA ILE A 265 12.70 -8.21 -0.77
C ILE A 265 12.36 -9.09 -1.97
N LYS A 266 13.34 -9.69 -2.65
CA LYS A 266 13.05 -10.64 -3.74
C LYS A 266 12.20 -11.82 -3.27
N VAL A 267 12.52 -12.39 -2.09
CA VAL A 267 11.73 -13.47 -1.49
C VAL A 267 10.30 -13.00 -1.18
N LYS A 268 10.12 -11.79 -0.60
CA LYS A 268 8.79 -11.24 -0.34
C LYS A 268 7.96 -11.04 -1.61
N MET A 269 8.58 -10.58 -2.68
CA MET A 269 7.91 -10.46 -3.99
C MET A 269 7.55 -11.84 -4.57
N GLN A 270 8.41 -12.85 -4.40
CA GLN A 270 8.11 -14.23 -4.82
C GLN A 270 6.95 -14.82 -3.98
N GLU A 271 6.91 -14.57 -2.67
CA GLU A 271 5.77 -14.94 -1.83
C GLU A 271 4.47 -14.33 -2.36
N CYS A 272 4.47 -13.03 -2.70
CA CYS A 272 3.30 -12.36 -3.30
C CYS A 272 2.90 -13.00 -4.64
N SER A 273 3.89 -13.30 -5.50
CA SER A 273 3.66 -13.99 -6.77
C SER A 273 2.99 -15.35 -6.57
N ASN A 274 3.50 -16.16 -5.65
CA ASN A 274 2.98 -17.49 -5.34
C ASN A 274 1.57 -17.43 -4.73
N LEU A 275 1.29 -16.39 -3.91
CA LEU A 275 -0.02 -16.21 -3.27
C LEU A 275 -1.12 -15.93 -4.29
N LEU A 276 -0.88 -15.04 -5.24
CA LEU A 276 -1.91 -14.57 -6.17
C LEU A 276 -1.72 -15.07 -7.60
N GLY A 277 -0.62 -15.76 -7.93
CA GLY A 277 -0.35 -16.22 -9.28
C GLY A 277 -0.08 -15.07 -10.27
N ILE A 278 0.39 -13.91 -9.78
CA ILE A 278 0.76 -12.76 -10.62
C ILE A 278 2.27 -12.82 -10.88
N PRO A 279 2.74 -12.67 -12.13
CA PRO A 279 4.15 -12.81 -12.46
C PRO A 279 4.99 -11.71 -11.81
N LEU A 280 6.26 -12.01 -11.48
CA LEU A 280 7.19 -11.07 -10.85
C LEU A 280 7.37 -9.77 -11.65
N SER A 281 7.21 -9.81 -12.98
CA SER A 281 7.26 -8.62 -13.85
C SER A 281 6.19 -7.58 -13.51
N HIS A 282 5.06 -8.02 -12.94
CA HIS A 282 3.94 -7.17 -12.54
C HIS A 282 3.92 -6.89 -11.01
N ILE A 283 5.04 -7.10 -10.33
CA ILE A 283 5.16 -6.84 -8.88
C ILE A 283 6.20 -5.75 -8.66
N PHE A 284 5.82 -4.69 -7.93
CA PHE A 284 6.64 -3.51 -7.72
C PHE A 284 6.78 -3.21 -6.23
N PRO A 285 8.01 -3.23 -5.68
CA PRO A 285 8.28 -2.84 -4.30
C PRO A 285 8.34 -1.31 -4.21
N VAL A 286 7.66 -0.74 -3.22
CA VAL A 286 7.64 0.70 -2.97
C VAL A 286 7.75 1.02 -1.49
N LYS A 287 8.26 2.21 -1.18
CA LYS A 287 8.09 2.87 0.11
C LYS A 287 7.11 4.03 -0.09
N ASN A 288 5.98 4.02 0.62
CA ASN A 288 5.05 5.13 0.64
C ASN A 288 5.54 6.25 1.56
N TYR A 289 5.16 7.49 1.28
CA TYR A 289 5.32 8.61 2.21
C TYR A 289 4.46 8.37 3.46
N HIS A 290 5.05 8.61 4.63
CA HIS A 290 4.41 8.40 5.93
C HIS A 290 4.78 9.49 6.96
N GLU A 291 6.07 9.71 7.22
CA GLU A 291 6.60 10.66 8.20
C GLU A 291 7.37 11.81 7.54
N GLU A 292 7.62 11.70 6.24
CA GLU A 292 8.36 12.69 5.48
C GLU A 292 7.54 13.98 5.33
N VAL A 293 8.21 15.12 5.49
CA VAL A 293 7.64 16.47 5.27
C VAL A 293 7.94 16.98 3.87
N ASP A 294 8.99 16.44 3.23
CA ASP A 294 9.42 16.75 1.87
C ASP A 294 9.41 15.49 0.99
N THR A 295 9.37 15.68 -0.32
CA THR A 295 9.47 14.57 -1.27
C THR A 295 10.89 14.04 -1.39
N ASN A 296 11.04 12.77 -1.74
CA ASN A 296 12.31 12.08 -1.90
C ASN A 296 12.37 11.40 -3.28
N ASP A 297 13.37 11.75 -4.07
CA ASP A 297 13.50 11.30 -5.46
C ASP A 297 13.58 9.78 -5.61
N ASP A 298 14.24 9.07 -4.69
CA ASP A 298 14.34 7.61 -4.76
C ASP A 298 12.99 6.93 -4.47
N MET A 299 12.18 7.49 -3.56
CA MET A 299 10.80 7.05 -3.34
C MET A 299 9.95 7.33 -4.57
N ASP A 300 10.06 8.54 -5.12
CA ASP A 300 9.32 8.96 -6.32
C ASP A 300 9.66 8.08 -7.53
N VAL A 301 10.93 7.74 -7.75
CA VAL A 301 11.35 6.84 -8.85
C VAL A 301 10.69 5.46 -8.73
N LEU A 302 10.63 4.87 -7.55
CA LEU A 302 9.95 3.57 -7.35
C LEU A 302 8.45 3.67 -7.62
N ILE A 303 7.80 4.72 -7.12
CA ILE A 303 6.36 4.97 -7.26
C ILE A 303 6.00 5.25 -8.72
N LEU A 304 6.71 6.18 -9.38
CA LEU A 304 6.47 6.54 -10.77
C LEU A 304 6.77 5.39 -11.74
N LYS A 305 7.80 4.56 -11.46
CA LYS A 305 8.10 3.38 -12.29
C LYS A 305 7.02 2.30 -12.16
N ALA A 306 6.48 2.10 -10.95
CA ALA A 306 5.33 1.21 -10.77
C ALA A 306 4.10 1.75 -11.50
N LEU A 307 3.83 3.04 -11.38
CA LEU A 307 2.71 3.71 -12.05
C LEU A 307 2.83 3.65 -13.58
N GLU A 308 4.01 3.87 -14.15
CA GLU A 308 4.26 3.75 -15.59
C GLU A 308 3.78 2.38 -16.12
N GLN A 309 4.12 1.30 -15.42
CA GLN A 309 3.68 -0.04 -15.81
C GLN A 309 2.17 -0.24 -15.63
N ILE A 310 1.59 0.26 -14.54
CA ILE A 310 0.14 0.18 -14.30
C ILE A 310 -0.63 0.88 -15.42
N VAL A 311 -0.21 2.09 -15.80
CA VAL A 311 -0.88 2.90 -16.82
C VAL A 311 -0.74 2.30 -18.22
N HIS A 312 0.44 1.74 -18.56
CA HIS A 312 0.61 1.03 -19.84
C HIS A 312 -0.30 -0.20 -19.93
N LEU A 313 -0.29 -1.06 -18.90
CA LEU A 313 -1.17 -2.24 -18.86
C LEU A 313 -2.65 -1.87 -18.93
N ALA A 314 -3.04 -0.78 -18.27
CA ALA A 314 -4.42 -0.30 -18.31
C ALA A 314 -4.80 0.26 -19.69
N SER A 315 -3.86 0.92 -20.39
CA SER A 315 -4.05 1.39 -21.75
C SER A 315 -4.18 0.23 -22.75
N ASP A 316 -3.30 -0.77 -22.64
CA ASP A 316 -3.36 -1.98 -23.48
C ASP A 316 -4.72 -2.70 -23.30
N ALA A 317 -5.25 -2.74 -22.05
CA ALA A 317 -6.56 -3.32 -21.79
C ALA A 317 -7.70 -2.51 -22.42
N LEU A 318 -7.60 -1.18 -22.40
CA LEU A 318 -8.58 -0.31 -23.06
C LEU A 318 -8.58 -0.49 -24.58
N GLU A 319 -7.40 -0.58 -25.20
CA GLU A 319 -7.27 -0.84 -26.65
C GLU A 319 -7.88 -2.17 -27.05
N ASN A 320 -7.63 -3.23 -26.27
CA ASN A 320 -8.17 -4.56 -26.52
C ASN A 320 -9.69 -4.65 -26.37
N GLN A 321 -10.32 -3.74 -25.62
CA GLN A 321 -11.78 -3.68 -25.49
C GLN A 321 -12.45 -2.91 -26.63
N ASN A 322 -11.71 -2.07 -27.37
CA ASN A 322 -12.19 -1.26 -28.48
C ASN A 322 -11.38 -1.51 -29.77
N PRO A 323 -11.43 -2.71 -30.36
CA PRO A 323 -10.59 -3.05 -31.52
C PRO A 323 -10.98 -2.37 -32.83
N SER A 324 -12.00 -1.50 -32.85
CA SER A 324 -12.65 -1.08 -34.12
C SER A 324 -12.16 0.23 -34.74
N GLU A 325 -11.16 0.95 -34.17
CA GLU A 325 -10.72 2.22 -34.76
C GLU A 325 -9.33 2.20 -35.46
N ASN A 326 -8.61 1.08 -35.45
CA ASN A 326 -7.24 1.02 -35.99
C ASN A 326 -7.09 0.12 -37.25
N SER A 327 -8.18 -0.18 -37.94
CA SER A 327 -8.12 -0.94 -39.21
C SER A 327 -8.75 -0.13 -40.34
N GLU A 328 -8.10 0.97 -40.72
CA GLU A 328 -8.15 1.57 -42.06
C GLU A 328 -6.78 2.17 -42.41
#